data_9077c8a654822f308911b68ee5d917f3
#
_entry.id   9077c8a654822f308911b68ee5d917f3
#
_cell.length_a   1.000
_cell.length_b   1.000
_cell.length_c   1.000
_cell.angle_alpha   90.00
_cell.angle_beta   90.00
_cell.angle_gamma   90.00
#
_symmetry.space_group_name_H-M   'P 1'
#
loop_
_entity.id
_entity.type
_entity.pdbx_description
1 polymer ?
#
loop_
_entity_poly.entity_id
_entity_poly.type
_entity_poly.pdbx_seq_one_letter_code
_entity_poly.pdbx_strand_id
1 'polypeptide(L)'
;MANNERLKEKRYVGVKETVIYGVANGGQVIGYNMARMQLTFFLVTVFGIPSTAVATMITVMGIWDALNDPMMGTIVDKTRTNLGKLRPYLLFVPIPLGIATVVFFGGAEFLAGVQSTTLKIVYMCVTYFIWEFFYTIGDIPFWGLSAAISPNPVDRSNAITSARFLSGIIGGLATPVISLLIDLSNKGVIGINMRQLFLVMGIVAGTVGMGLFSLSGIFCRERVVQNSDEPKVLDCFRFLFKNKPLLLIVCSNILATVGGVTDTFAQYFYIFSLGAASWGTIIGIPGVISGFLTYLLLPALERRWTSKQIVVRTTILKALVGTTTFLIGMKFYRNPAVIVPLLMIQGFIFSSLTSINMVVPTKMIGDTVDYMEWKTGERNEGMAFSLLTFISKLTGSLCTAIATAIIPVIGLVTVQLADNSLQLVENPQINTRFWLWALVTILPPVASLISLIPYKFYDLEGKKLKDIQEEMIARRELNSKTISKSEGEI
;
A
#
# COMPACT_ATOMS: atom_id res chain seq x y z
N MET A 1 28.70 19.97 -20.38
CA MET A 1 27.93 18.85 -21.03
C MET A 1 28.73 17.55 -21.05
N ALA A 2 29.97 17.47 -21.51
CA ALA A 2 30.75 16.22 -21.54
C ALA A 2 30.95 15.51 -20.19
N ASN A 3 31.01 16.24 -19.09
CA ASN A 3 31.17 15.65 -17.75
C ASN A 3 29.88 14.99 -17.23
N ASN A 4 28.70 15.50 -17.62
CA ASN A 4 27.39 14.91 -17.27
C ASN A 4 27.07 13.66 -18.11
N GLU A 5 27.57 13.56 -19.34
CA GLU A 5 27.38 12.35 -20.16
C GLU A 5 28.30 11.21 -19.65
N ARG A 6 29.51 11.49 -19.24
CA ARG A 6 30.41 10.49 -18.61
C ARG A 6 29.91 9.96 -17.29
N LEU A 7 29.18 10.79 -16.49
CA LEU A 7 28.53 10.35 -15.25
C LEU A 7 27.33 9.41 -15.51
N LYS A 8 26.68 9.52 -16.68
CA LYS A 8 25.60 8.61 -17.10
C LYS A 8 26.11 7.21 -17.46
N GLU A 9 27.31 7.08 -17.94
CA GLU A 9 27.90 5.78 -18.36
C GLU A 9 28.51 5.01 -17.20
N LYS A 10 29.04 5.69 -16.16
CA LYS A 10 29.69 5.02 -15.04
C LYS A 10 28.67 4.45 -14.05
N ARG A 11 28.65 3.13 -13.91
CA ARG A 11 27.88 2.43 -12.89
C ARG A 11 28.62 2.41 -11.57
N TYR A 12 27.92 2.79 -10.49
CA TYR A 12 28.45 2.84 -9.12
C TYR A 12 27.91 1.72 -8.25
N VAL A 13 26.76 1.16 -8.61
CA VAL A 13 26.08 0.10 -7.87
C VAL A 13 26.18 -1.21 -8.64
N GLY A 14 26.77 -2.21 -8.00
CA GLY A 14 26.86 -3.57 -8.57
C GLY A 14 25.54 -4.34 -8.46
N VAL A 15 25.40 -5.39 -9.28
CA VAL A 15 24.23 -6.27 -9.27
C VAL A 15 23.96 -6.85 -7.87
N LYS A 16 24.99 -7.25 -7.15
CA LYS A 16 24.88 -7.79 -5.78
C LYS A 16 24.22 -6.78 -4.83
N GLU A 17 24.64 -5.52 -4.84
CA GLU A 17 24.10 -4.46 -3.99
C GLU A 17 22.64 -4.17 -4.37
N THR A 18 22.33 -4.14 -5.66
CA THR A 18 20.95 -3.97 -6.19
C THR A 18 20.03 -5.11 -5.73
N VAL A 19 20.47 -6.37 -5.80
CA VAL A 19 19.69 -7.53 -5.36
C VAL A 19 19.50 -7.50 -3.85
N ILE A 20 20.56 -7.20 -3.08
CA ILE A 20 20.49 -7.10 -1.62
C ILE A 20 19.49 -6.03 -1.20
N TYR A 21 19.50 -4.85 -1.85
CA TYR A 21 18.51 -3.81 -1.59
C TYR A 21 17.07 -4.30 -1.82
N GLY A 22 16.86 -5.09 -2.89
CA GLY A 22 15.57 -5.70 -3.18
C GLY A 22 15.14 -6.76 -2.16
N VAL A 23 16.06 -7.64 -1.73
CA VAL A 23 15.81 -8.65 -0.69
C VAL A 23 15.50 -7.99 0.65
N ALA A 24 16.19 -6.91 0.98
CA ALA A 24 15.93 -6.15 2.21
C ALA A 24 14.50 -5.58 2.22
N ASN A 25 14.02 -5.03 1.10
CA ASN A 25 12.62 -4.61 0.99
C ASN A 25 11.65 -5.80 1.16
N GLY A 26 12.00 -6.96 0.61
CA GLY A 26 11.23 -8.19 0.82
C GLY A 26 11.10 -8.57 2.30
N GLY A 27 12.17 -8.45 3.06
CA GLY A 27 12.16 -8.65 4.51
C GLY A 27 11.21 -7.70 5.25
N GLN A 28 11.26 -6.41 4.88
CA GLN A 28 10.34 -5.40 5.42
C GLN A 28 8.88 -5.70 5.10
N VAL A 29 8.59 -6.12 3.86
CA VAL A 29 7.23 -6.43 3.38
C VAL A 29 6.63 -7.63 4.10
N ILE A 30 7.41 -8.62 4.56
CA ILE A 30 6.91 -9.71 5.40
C ILE A 30 6.27 -9.15 6.68
N GLY A 31 6.99 -8.31 7.42
CA GLY A 31 6.47 -7.67 8.64
C GLY A 31 5.28 -6.76 8.37
N TYR A 32 5.34 -5.96 7.29
CA TYR A 32 4.28 -5.06 6.89
C TYR A 32 2.99 -5.79 6.53
N ASN A 33 3.05 -6.83 5.67
CA ASN A 33 1.88 -7.59 5.27
C ASN A 33 1.21 -8.25 6.47
N MET A 34 2.02 -8.80 7.39
CA MET A 34 1.49 -9.38 8.61
C MET A 34 0.78 -8.32 9.47
N ALA A 35 1.41 -7.17 9.69
CA ALA A 35 0.88 -6.13 10.56
C ALA A 35 -0.30 -5.36 9.96
N ARG A 36 -0.37 -5.20 8.64
CA ARG A 36 -1.44 -4.43 7.99
C ARG A 36 -2.57 -5.30 7.46
N MET A 37 -2.26 -6.40 6.76
CA MET A 37 -3.28 -7.25 6.15
C MET A 37 -4.00 -8.14 7.17
N GLN A 38 -3.28 -8.57 8.23
CA GLN A 38 -3.86 -9.44 9.27
C GLN A 38 -4.33 -8.68 10.50
N LEU A 39 -4.18 -7.35 10.55
CA LEU A 39 -4.42 -6.53 11.74
C LEU A 39 -5.81 -6.75 12.34
N THR A 40 -6.85 -6.52 11.56
CA THR A 40 -8.24 -6.63 12.02
C THR A 40 -8.58 -8.05 12.41
N PHE A 41 -8.20 -9.04 11.59
CA PHE A 41 -8.42 -10.45 11.89
C PHE A 41 -7.72 -10.87 13.19
N PHE A 42 -6.46 -10.52 13.36
CA PHE A 42 -5.70 -10.82 14.57
C PHE A 42 -6.33 -10.19 15.81
N LEU A 43 -6.59 -8.89 15.78
CA LEU A 43 -7.06 -8.17 16.97
C LEU A 43 -8.50 -8.53 17.36
N VAL A 44 -9.40 -8.64 16.38
CA VAL A 44 -10.82 -8.92 16.65
C VAL A 44 -11.06 -10.41 16.89
N THR A 45 -10.50 -11.27 16.03
CA THR A 45 -10.85 -12.70 16.05
C THR A 45 -9.92 -13.51 16.93
N VAL A 46 -8.61 -13.27 16.89
CA VAL A 46 -7.62 -14.07 17.63
C VAL A 46 -7.38 -13.52 19.03
N PHE A 47 -7.20 -12.21 19.16
CA PHE A 47 -6.98 -11.55 20.45
C PHE A 47 -8.28 -11.29 21.22
N GLY A 48 -9.42 -11.23 20.50
CA GLY A 48 -10.74 -11.06 21.11
C GLY A 48 -11.02 -9.65 21.61
N ILE A 49 -10.44 -8.63 20.95
CA ILE A 49 -10.70 -7.23 21.29
C ILE A 49 -11.96 -6.75 20.56
N PRO A 50 -12.85 -5.98 21.22
CA PRO A 50 -14.02 -5.42 20.55
C PRO A 50 -13.65 -4.63 19.30
N SER A 51 -14.34 -4.90 18.18
CA SER A 51 -14.05 -4.27 16.88
C SER A 51 -14.14 -2.74 16.90
N THR A 52 -15.02 -2.18 17.75
CA THR A 52 -15.13 -0.72 17.94
C THR A 52 -13.85 -0.12 18.54
N ALA A 53 -13.23 -0.81 19.52
CA ALA A 53 -11.94 -0.37 20.10
C ALA A 53 -10.81 -0.48 19.05
N VAL A 54 -10.79 -1.56 18.26
CA VAL A 54 -9.83 -1.74 17.16
C VAL A 54 -10.02 -0.66 16.10
N ALA A 55 -11.24 -0.34 15.70
CA ALA A 55 -11.54 0.72 14.73
C ALA A 55 -11.05 2.10 15.22
N THR A 56 -11.30 2.41 16.50
CA THR A 56 -10.83 3.65 17.12
C THR A 56 -9.30 3.72 17.11
N MET A 57 -8.63 2.62 17.50
CA MET A 57 -7.16 2.54 17.45
C MET A 57 -6.63 2.78 16.04
N ILE A 58 -7.16 2.09 15.02
CA ILE A 58 -6.73 2.23 13.63
C ILE A 58 -6.88 3.69 13.17
N THR A 59 -7.98 4.35 13.55
CA THR A 59 -8.19 5.77 13.23
C THR A 59 -7.12 6.66 13.86
N VAL A 60 -6.87 6.51 15.16
CA VAL A 60 -5.87 7.30 15.90
C VAL A 60 -4.47 7.04 15.34
N MET A 61 -4.12 5.78 15.10
CA MET A 61 -2.82 5.40 14.55
C MET A 61 -2.64 5.88 13.10
N GLY A 62 -3.70 5.91 12.29
CA GLY A 62 -3.63 6.47 10.94
C GLY A 62 -3.35 7.98 10.93
N ILE A 63 -3.92 8.72 11.88
CA ILE A 63 -3.59 10.14 12.07
C ILE A 63 -2.15 10.29 12.54
N TRP A 64 -1.72 9.46 13.50
CA TRP A 64 -0.34 9.44 13.98
C TRP A 64 0.67 9.16 12.87
N ASP A 65 0.44 8.13 12.05
CA ASP A 65 1.29 7.76 10.90
C ASP A 65 1.48 8.94 9.93
N ALA A 66 0.38 9.63 9.62
CA ALA A 66 0.42 10.81 8.76
C ALA A 66 1.24 11.98 9.34
N LEU A 67 1.27 12.14 10.67
CA LEU A 67 2.06 13.17 11.34
C LEU A 67 3.52 12.74 11.59
N ASN A 68 3.73 11.46 11.84
CA ASN A 68 5.03 10.90 12.17
C ASN A 68 6.00 10.93 10.97
N ASP A 69 5.52 10.72 9.74
CA ASP A 69 6.35 10.72 8.55
C ASP A 69 7.15 12.04 8.35
N PRO A 70 6.53 13.23 8.35
CA PRO A 70 7.27 14.50 8.24
C PRO A 70 8.21 14.75 9.41
N MET A 71 7.83 14.34 10.62
CA MET A 71 8.69 14.45 11.82
C MET A 71 9.95 13.62 11.65
N MET A 72 9.81 12.37 11.23
CA MET A 72 10.93 11.46 11.00
C MET A 72 11.80 11.88 9.84
N GLY A 73 11.22 12.36 8.73
CA GLY A 73 11.97 12.97 7.64
C GLY A 73 12.91 14.06 8.15
N THR A 74 12.39 14.98 8.97
CA THR A 74 13.19 16.06 9.58
C THR A 74 14.31 15.55 10.49
N ILE A 75 14.06 14.51 11.29
CA ILE A 75 15.05 13.90 12.18
C ILE A 75 16.18 13.25 11.36
N VAL A 76 15.81 12.47 10.35
CA VAL A 76 16.74 11.82 9.43
C VAL A 76 17.59 12.87 8.69
N ASP A 77 16.99 13.97 8.25
CA ASP A 77 17.70 15.04 7.55
C ASP A 77 18.73 15.75 8.41
N LYS A 78 18.52 15.85 9.70
CA LYS A 78 19.47 16.42 10.66
C LYS A 78 20.54 15.43 11.13
N THR A 79 20.39 14.15 10.84
CA THR A 79 21.34 13.12 11.28
C THR A 79 22.66 13.23 10.51
N ARG A 80 23.77 13.22 11.26
CA ARG A 80 25.15 13.21 10.72
C ARG A 80 25.96 12.19 11.51
N THR A 81 26.33 11.09 10.87
CA THR A 81 27.16 10.05 11.49
C THR A 81 28.27 9.59 10.54
N ASN A 82 29.27 8.90 11.09
CA ASN A 82 30.35 8.30 10.29
C ASN A 82 29.85 7.18 9.34
N LEU A 83 28.67 6.63 9.58
CA LEU A 83 28.04 5.61 8.73
C LEU A 83 27.19 6.22 7.60
N GLY A 84 26.99 7.55 7.62
CA GLY A 84 26.08 8.27 6.75
C GLY A 84 24.86 8.81 7.48
N LYS A 85 23.88 9.28 6.70
CA LYS A 85 22.62 9.87 7.20
C LYS A 85 21.52 8.81 7.42
N LEU A 86 21.43 7.84 6.53
CA LEU A 86 20.31 6.87 6.43
C LEU A 86 20.69 5.49 7.00
N ARG A 87 21.92 5.05 6.75
CA ARG A 87 22.40 3.73 7.13
C ARG A 87 22.32 3.40 8.63
N PRO A 88 22.57 4.32 9.57
CA PRO A 88 22.41 4.02 11.00
C PRO A 88 21.03 3.49 11.34
N TYR A 89 19.99 4.09 10.77
CA TYR A 89 18.60 3.65 10.98
C TYR A 89 18.37 2.24 10.43
N LEU A 90 18.88 1.94 9.24
CA LEU A 90 18.74 0.63 8.60
C LEU A 90 19.51 -0.49 9.31
N LEU A 91 20.53 -0.14 10.11
CA LEU A 91 21.29 -1.09 10.92
C LEU A 91 20.66 -1.36 12.28
N PHE A 92 20.21 -0.30 12.96
CA PHE A 92 19.79 -0.41 14.35
C PHE A 92 18.29 -0.61 14.52
N VAL A 93 17.45 0.00 13.68
CA VAL A 93 15.98 -0.06 13.78
C VAL A 93 15.40 -1.47 13.57
N PRO A 94 15.95 -2.34 12.70
CA PRO A 94 15.44 -3.69 12.55
C PRO A 94 15.36 -4.49 13.86
N ILE A 95 16.26 -4.23 14.82
CA ILE A 95 16.26 -4.92 16.12
C ILE A 95 15.03 -4.54 16.97
N PRO A 96 14.80 -3.27 17.36
CA PRO A 96 13.62 -2.89 18.13
C PRO A 96 12.32 -3.11 17.38
N LEU A 97 12.30 -2.96 16.02
CA LEU A 97 11.14 -3.26 15.21
C LEU A 97 10.81 -4.76 15.23
N GLY A 98 11.83 -5.63 15.17
CA GLY A 98 11.67 -7.08 15.30
C GLY A 98 11.10 -7.46 16.66
N ILE A 99 11.64 -6.90 17.75
CA ILE A 99 11.12 -7.11 19.11
C ILE A 99 9.67 -6.62 19.22
N ALA A 100 9.37 -5.42 18.70
CA ALA A 100 8.02 -4.87 18.70
C ALA A 100 7.03 -5.75 17.91
N THR A 101 7.47 -6.35 16.79
CA THR A 101 6.67 -7.30 16.00
C THR A 101 6.33 -8.54 16.84
N VAL A 102 7.30 -9.14 17.51
CA VAL A 102 7.08 -10.32 18.37
C VAL A 102 6.17 -9.98 19.54
N VAL A 103 6.40 -8.85 20.22
CA VAL A 103 5.59 -8.41 21.35
C VAL A 103 4.16 -8.12 20.91
N PHE A 104 3.95 -7.45 19.79
CA PHE A 104 2.61 -7.15 19.28
C PHE A 104 1.82 -8.41 18.98
N PHE A 105 2.34 -9.32 18.14
CA PHE A 105 1.64 -10.54 17.76
C PHE A 105 1.62 -11.61 18.84
N GLY A 106 2.54 -11.56 19.81
CA GLY A 106 2.55 -12.41 20.99
C GLY A 106 1.47 -12.06 22.02
N GLY A 107 0.90 -10.85 21.94
CA GLY A 107 -0.04 -10.36 22.94
C GLY A 107 -1.24 -11.26 23.19
N ALA A 108 -1.77 -11.91 22.16
CA ALA A 108 -2.89 -12.83 22.28
C ALA A 108 -2.55 -14.08 23.10
N GLU A 109 -1.31 -14.56 23.04
CA GLU A 109 -0.81 -15.69 23.82
C GLU A 109 -0.38 -15.24 25.22
N PHE A 110 0.37 -14.13 25.34
CA PHE A 110 0.84 -13.60 26.62
C PHE A 110 -0.30 -13.21 27.57
N LEU A 111 -1.41 -12.74 27.02
CA LEU A 111 -2.60 -12.33 27.78
C LEU A 111 -3.74 -13.34 27.69
N ALA A 112 -3.47 -14.61 27.33
CA ALA A 112 -4.49 -15.64 27.15
C ALA A 112 -5.35 -15.87 28.41
N GLY A 113 -4.76 -15.80 29.61
CA GLY A 113 -5.44 -15.94 30.91
C GLY A 113 -6.09 -14.65 31.44
N VAL A 114 -5.87 -13.51 30.76
CA VAL A 114 -6.35 -12.22 31.24
C VAL A 114 -7.80 -11.97 30.79
N GLN A 115 -8.70 -11.78 31.76
CA GLN A 115 -10.12 -11.48 31.49
C GLN A 115 -10.40 -9.99 31.23
N SER A 116 -9.50 -9.10 31.68
CA SER A 116 -9.68 -7.65 31.54
C SER A 116 -9.55 -7.20 30.09
N THR A 117 -10.67 -6.85 29.46
CA THR A 117 -10.71 -6.26 28.11
C THR A 117 -9.95 -4.93 28.05
N THR A 118 -10.01 -4.12 29.12
CA THR A 118 -9.29 -2.85 29.18
C THR A 118 -7.77 -3.06 29.11
N LEU A 119 -7.23 -4.05 29.83
CA LEU A 119 -5.79 -4.35 29.78
C LEU A 119 -5.37 -4.81 28.38
N LYS A 120 -6.19 -5.64 27.70
CA LYS A 120 -5.92 -6.05 26.32
C LYS A 120 -5.90 -4.87 25.35
N ILE A 121 -6.86 -3.92 25.51
CA ILE A 121 -6.91 -2.71 24.67
C ILE A 121 -5.68 -1.84 24.91
N VAL A 122 -5.29 -1.60 26.16
CA VAL A 122 -4.08 -0.81 26.48
C VAL A 122 -2.84 -1.47 25.90
N TYR A 123 -2.69 -2.78 26.08
CA TYR A 123 -1.57 -3.54 25.52
C TYR A 123 -1.51 -3.38 23.98
N MET A 124 -2.62 -3.58 23.31
CA MET A 124 -2.74 -3.41 21.86
C MET A 124 -2.31 -2.00 21.40
N CYS A 125 -2.87 -0.96 22.03
CA CYS A 125 -2.58 0.42 21.68
C CYS A 125 -1.08 0.74 21.84
N VAL A 126 -0.49 0.35 22.97
CA VAL A 126 0.91 0.64 23.28
C VAL A 126 1.84 -0.13 22.33
N THR A 127 1.61 -1.44 22.15
CA THR A 127 2.51 -2.27 21.33
C THR A 127 2.39 -1.94 19.84
N TYR A 128 1.19 -1.62 19.35
CA TYR A 128 1.01 -1.19 17.96
C TYR A 128 1.61 0.19 17.71
N PHE A 129 1.45 1.14 18.66
CA PHE A 129 2.10 2.45 18.58
C PHE A 129 3.62 2.33 18.50
N ILE A 130 4.23 1.48 19.33
CA ILE A 130 5.68 1.23 19.32
C ILE A 130 6.09 0.60 17.98
N TRP A 131 5.30 -0.35 17.49
CA TRP A 131 5.56 -1.00 16.22
C TRP A 131 5.53 0.01 15.05
N GLU A 132 4.49 0.83 14.97
CA GLU A 132 4.29 1.85 13.93
C GLU A 132 5.41 2.90 13.96
N PHE A 133 5.79 3.34 15.16
CA PHE A 133 6.88 4.29 15.36
C PHE A 133 8.22 3.76 14.79
N PHE A 134 8.62 2.55 15.16
CA PHE A 134 9.85 1.96 14.64
C PHE A 134 9.76 1.61 13.16
N TYR A 135 8.57 1.23 12.67
CA TYR A 135 8.37 0.98 11.24
C TYR A 135 8.66 2.23 10.41
N THR A 136 8.11 3.38 10.77
CA THR A 136 8.35 4.65 10.07
C THR A 136 9.83 5.07 10.13
N ILE A 137 10.50 4.89 11.28
CA ILE A 137 11.94 5.17 11.45
C ILE A 137 12.80 4.31 10.49
N GLY A 138 12.35 3.12 10.12
CA GLY A 138 13.02 2.25 9.17
C GLY A 138 12.65 2.55 7.71
N ASP A 139 11.37 2.79 7.44
CA ASP A 139 10.82 2.93 6.08
C ASP A 139 11.34 4.18 5.37
N ILE A 140 11.32 5.33 6.03
CA ILE A 140 11.78 6.61 5.44
C ILE A 140 13.25 6.54 4.99
N PRO A 141 14.21 6.12 5.84
CA PRO A 141 15.60 5.98 5.41
C PRO A 141 15.79 4.91 4.33
N PHE A 142 14.99 3.85 4.31
CA PHE A 142 15.08 2.82 3.28
C PHE A 142 14.78 3.40 1.89
N TRP A 143 13.67 4.11 1.74
CA TRP A 143 13.33 4.74 0.46
C TRP A 143 14.25 5.92 0.15
N GLY A 144 14.70 6.67 1.15
CA GLY A 144 15.72 7.72 1.01
C GLY A 144 17.05 7.17 0.46
N LEU A 145 17.44 5.96 0.88
CA LEU A 145 18.66 5.31 0.39
C LEU A 145 18.59 5.04 -1.13
N SER A 146 17.42 4.77 -1.70
CA SER A 146 17.27 4.57 -3.16
C SER A 146 17.77 5.77 -3.97
N ALA A 147 17.61 6.97 -3.46
CA ALA A 147 18.08 8.21 -4.09
C ALA A 147 19.53 8.54 -3.74
N ALA A 148 20.02 8.11 -2.56
CA ALA A 148 21.38 8.34 -2.09
C ALA A 148 22.40 7.28 -2.54
N ILE A 149 21.94 6.13 -3.06
CA ILE A 149 22.78 4.97 -3.40
C ILE A 149 23.73 5.24 -4.57
N SER A 150 23.36 6.11 -5.51
CA SER A 150 24.18 6.43 -6.69
C SER A 150 23.87 7.82 -7.25
N PRO A 151 24.87 8.54 -7.78
CA PRO A 151 24.64 9.72 -8.61
C PRO A 151 24.03 9.38 -9.98
N ASN A 152 24.17 8.11 -10.44
CA ASN A 152 23.64 7.66 -11.72
C ASN A 152 22.14 7.34 -11.63
N PRO A 153 21.26 7.99 -12.42
CA PRO A 153 19.82 7.73 -12.41
C PRO A 153 19.45 6.28 -12.76
N VAL A 154 20.23 5.61 -13.61
CA VAL A 154 20.00 4.22 -14.01
C VAL A 154 20.22 3.27 -12.83
N ASP A 155 21.25 3.48 -12.02
CA ASP A 155 21.49 2.68 -10.81
C ASP A 155 20.35 2.84 -9.80
N ARG A 156 19.87 4.08 -9.61
CA ARG A 156 18.72 4.38 -8.74
C ARG A 156 17.45 3.68 -9.21
N SER A 157 17.17 3.77 -10.52
CA SER A 157 16.03 3.08 -11.14
C SER A 157 16.12 1.56 -10.96
N ASN A 158 17.30 0.98 -11.16
CA ASN A 158 17.52 -0.46 -10.96
C ASN A 158 17.31 -0.87 -9.49
N ALA A 159 17.78 -0.06 -8.53
CA ALA A 159 17.58 -0.34 -7.11
C ALA A 159 16.09 -0.33 -6.74
N ILE A 160 15.34 0.69 -7.16
CA ILE A 160 13.89 0.79 -6.94
C ILE A 160 13.15 -0.37 -7.62
N THR A 161 13.51 -0.70 -8.86
CA THR A 161 12.89 -1.81 -9.61
C THR A 161 13.15 -3.14 -8.91
N SER A 162 14.39 -3.38 -8.48
CA SER A 162 14.75 -4.59 -7.71
C SER A 162 13.99 -4.65 -6.39
N ALA A 163 13.88 -3.54 -5.66
CA ALA A 163 13.11 -3.46 -4.43
C ALA A 163 11.64 -3.85 -4.67
N ARG A 164 10.98 -3.25 -5.65
CA ARG A 164 9.58 -3.54 -5.99
C ARG A 164 9.38 -4.98 -6.48
N PHE A 165 10.28 -5.48 -7.33
CA PHE A 165 10.18 -6.82 -7.91
C PHE A 165 10.38 -7.92 -6.86
N LEU A 166 11.48 -7.85 -6.09
CA LEU A 166 11.77 -8.87 -5.08
C LEU A 166 10.81 -8.82 -3.89
N SER A 167 10.42 -7.63 -3.44
CA SER A 167 9.38 -7.52 -2.41
C SER A 167 8.02 -8.00 -2.90
N GLY A 168 7.69 -7.81 -4.17
CA GLY A 168 6.49 -8.36 -4.79
C GLY A 168 6.48 -9.90 -4.79
N ILE A 169 7.61 -10.54 -5.08
CA ILE A 169 7.75 -12.00 -5.01
C ILE A 169 7.65 -12.48 -3.56
N ILE A 170 8.45 -11.90 -2.67
CA ILE A 170 8.52 -12.32 -1.25
C ILE A 170 7.18 -12.08 -0.55
N GLY A 171 6.57 -10.91 -0.72
CA GLY A 171 5.26 -10.59 -0.18
C GLY A 171 4.14 -11.43 -0.81
N GLY A 172 4.24 -11.67 -2.12
CA GLY A 172 3.32 -12.53 -2.87
C GLY A 172 3.36 -13.99 -2.42
N LEU A 173 4.50 -14.48 -1.94
CA LEU A 173 4.64 -15.83 -1.35
C LEU A 173 4.24 -15.85 0.13
N ALA A 174 4.49 -14.79 0.87
CA ALA A 174 4.15 -14.71 2.30
C ALA A 174 2.64 -14.82 2.54
N THR A 175 1.82 -14.15 1.74
CA THR A 175 0.35 -14.15 1.90
C THR A 175 -0.26 -15.55 1.75
N PRO A 176 0.06 -16.38 0.71
CA PRO A 176 -0.36 -17.76 0.61
C PRO A 176 0.07 -18.63 1.79
N VAL A 177 1.31 -18.46 2.24
CA VAL A 177 1.85 -19.23 3.38
C VAL A 177 1.08 -18.90 4.65
N ILE A 178 0.82 -17.63 4.93
CA ILE A 178 0.03 -17.20 6.09
C ILE A 178 -1.39 -17.80 6.01
N SER A 179 -2.06 -17.72 4.86
CA SER A 179 -3.41 -18.25 4.67
C SER A 179 -3.46 -19.78 4.88
N LEU A 180 -2.47 -20.50 4.35
CA LEU A 180 -2.35 -21.94 4.53
C LEU A 180 -2.13 -22.32 6.00
N LEU A 181 -1.25 -21.59 6.70
CA LEU A 181 -0.98 -21.84 8.12
C LEU A 181 -2.23 -21.58 8.98
N ILE A 182 -3.01 -20.55 8.66
CA ILE A 182 -4.30 -20.28 9.31
C ILE A 182 -5.26 -21.46 9.10
N ASP A 183 -5.36 -22.00 7.88
CA ASP A 183 -6.22 -23.15 7.59
C ASP A 183 -5.78 -24.41 8.32
N LEU A 184 -4.46 -24.70 8.34
CA LEU A 184 -3.90 -25.86 9.03
C LEU A 184 -4.11 -25.78 10.55
N SER A 185 -3.95 -24.58 11.14
CA SER A 185 -4.24 -24.35 12.55
C SER A 185 -5.74 -24.49 12.83
N ASN A 186 -6.60 -23.90 11.98
CA ASN A 186 -8.04 -23.96 12.15
C ASN A 186 -8.62 -25.39 12.03
N LYS A 187 -7.97 -26.24 11.24
CA LYS A 187 -8.31 -27.67 11.10
C LYS A 187 -7.64 -28.58 12.13
N GLY A 188 -6.85 -28.02 13.05
CA GLY A 188 -6.12 -28.79 14.06
C GLY A 188 -4.97 -29.66 13.53
N VAL A 189 -4.56 -29.48 12.25
CA VAL A 189 -3.52 -30.33 11.61
C VAL A 189 -2.13 -30.09 12.18
N ILE A 190 -1.79 -28.85 12.52
CA ILE A 190 -0.44 -28.48 13.01
C ILE A 190 -0.34 -28.44 14.53
N GLY A 191 -1.39 -28.83 15.27
CA GLY A 191 -1.38 -28.95 16.74
C GLY A 191 -1.12 -27.67 17.53
N ILE A 192 -1.03 -26.51 16.88
CA ILE A 192 -0.91 -25.18 17.49
C ILE A 192 -2.20 -24.37 17.29
N ASN A 193 -2.60 -23.63 18.30
CA ASN A 193 -3.78 -22.78 18.22
C ASN A 193 -3.48 -21.45 17.50
N MET A 194 -4.52 -20.70 17.14
CA MET A 194 -4.37 -19.44 16.41
C MET A 194 -3.49 -18.40 17.13
N ARG A 195 -3.53 -18.33 18.46
CA ARG A 195 -2.70 -17.39 19.25
C ARG A 195 -1.22 -17.74 19.12
N GLN A 196 -0.89 -19.02 19.29
CA GLN A 196 0.47 -19.56 19.11
C GLN A 196 0.95 -19.39 17.68
N LEU A 197 0.07 -19.63 16.70
CA LEU A 197 0.41 -19.40 15.30
C LEU A 197 0.83 -17.95 15.04
N PHE A 198 0.06 -16.97 15.51
CA PHE A 198 0.41 -15.56 15.35
C PHE A 198 1.68 -15.17 16.08
N LEU A 199 1.94 -15.75 17.28
CA LEU A 199 3.23 -15.58 17.96
C LEU A 199 4.39 -16.12 17.10
N VAL A 200 4.28 -17.35 16.57
CA VAL A 200 5.33 -17.95 15.73
C VAL A 200 5.56 -17.12 14.46
N MET A 201 4.49 -16.71 13.78
CA MET A 201 4.60 -15.84 12.62
C MET A 201 5.24 -14.48 12.98
N GLY A 202 4.90 -13.91 14.14
CA GLY A 202 5.53 -12.71 14.67
C GLY A 202 7.03 -12.89 14.93
N ILE A 203 7.44 -14.03 15.47
CA ILE A 203 8.87 -14.39 15.65
C ILE A 203 9.57 -14.49 14.30
N VAL A 204 8.98 -15.18 13.31
CA VAL A 204 9.57 -15.29 11.96
C VAL A 204 9.68 -13.93 11.28
N ALA A 205 8.62 -13.12 11.31
CA ALA A 205 8.64 -11.78 10.73
C ALA A 205 9.65 -10.85 11.45
N GLY A 206 9.68 -10.90 12.78
CA GLY A 206 10.58 -10.09 13.61
C GLY A 206 12.05 -10.50 13.52
N THR A 207 12.37 -11.77 13.28
CA THR A 207 13.74 -12.26 13.16
C THR A 207 14.20 -12.33 11.71
N VAL A 208 13.58 -13.18 10.90
CA VAL A 208 13.96 -13.37 9.49
C VAL A 208 13.64 -12.13 8.66
N GLY A 209 12.42 -11.57 8.79
CA GLY A 209 12.02 -10.38 8.05
C GLY A 209 12.92 -9.18 8.37
N MET A 210 13.12 -8.87 9.64
CA MET A 210 13.95 -7.74 10.05
C MET A 210 15.44 -8.01 9.88
N GLY A 211 15.89 -9.26 9.98
CA GLY A 211 17.25 -9.68 9.60
C GLY A 211 17.55 -9.42 8.13
N LEU A 212 16.64 -9.77 7.22
CA LEU A 212 16.76 -9.44 5.79
C LEU A 212 16.74 -7.92 5.57
N PHE A 213 15.87 -7.19 6.28
CA PHE A 213 15.79 -5.73 6.15
C PHE A 213 17.09 -5.04 6.54
N SER A 214 17.80 -5.51 7.59
CA SER A 214 19.09 -4.97 8.03
C SER A 214 20.21 -5.07 6.98
N LEU A 215 20.09 -5.99 6.01
CA LEU A 215 21.08 -6.14 4.92
C LEU A 215 21.23 -4.86 4.10
N SER A 216 20.19 -4.04 3.99
CA SER A 216 20.27 -2.74 3.31
C SER A 216 21.26 -1.79 4.01
N GLY A 217 21.25 -1.74 5.34
CA GLY A 217 22.20 -0.94 6.14
C GLY A 217 23.62 -1.50 6.12
N ILE A 218 23.78 -2.84 6.04
CA ILE A 218 25.09 -3.50 6.06
C ILE A 218 25.80 -3.35 4.72
N PHE A 219 25.11 -3.67 3.62
CA PHE A 219 25.75 -3.85 2.32
C PHE A 219 25.56 -2.68 1.35
N CYS A 220 24.48 -1.88 1.49
CA CYS A 220 24.28 -0.72 0.64
C CYS A 220 25.01 0.50 1.20
N ARG A 221 25.53 1.35 0.29
CA ARG A 221 26.31 2.54 0.66
C ARG A 221 25.65 3.81 0.17
N GLU A 222 25.64 4.84 1.02
CA GLU A 222 25.30 6.19 0.62
C GLU A 222 26.47 6.81 -0.16
N ARG A 223 26.22 7.23 -1.38
CA ARG A 223 27.21 7.87 -2.26
C ARG A 223 26.87 9.32 -2.59
N VAL A 224 25.62 9.72 -2.30
CA VAL A 224 25.14 11.08 -2.58
C VAL A 224 24.54 11.66 -1.30
N VAL A 225 25.02 12.81 -0.89
CA VAL A 225 24.42 13.58 0.21
C VAL A 225 23.25 14.36 -0.37
N GLN A 226 22.05 14.05 0.07
CA GLN A 226 20.86 14.81 -0.29
C GLN A 226 20.62 15.92 0.72
N ASN A 227 20.64 17.15 0.24
CA ASN A 227 20.11 18.32 0.94
C ASN A 227 18.75 18.62 0.29
N SER A 228 17.70 17.95 0.72
CA SER A 228 16.33 18.26 0.31
C SER A 228 15.60 18.87 1.49
N ASP A 229 15.19 20.12 1.36
CA ASP A 229 14.18 20.69 2.24
C ASP A 229 12.86 20.02 1.89
N GLU A 230 12.33 19.18 2.78
CA GLU A 230 10.99 18.61 2.60
C GLU A 230 9.94 19.74 2.69
N PRO A 231 8.99 19.79 1.74
CA PRO A 231 7.96 20.79 1.75
C PRO A 231 7.08 20.64 3.01
N LYS A 232 6.77 21.74 3.67
CA LYS A 232 5.87 21.73 4.83
C LYS A 232 4.49 21.22 4.42
N VAL A 233 3.88 20.37 5.21
CA VAL A 233 2.54 19.79 4.95
C VAL A 233 1.51 20.87 4.63
N LEU A 234 1.54 22.01 5.31
CA LEU A 234 0.63 23.13 5.06
C LEU A 234 0.81 23.73 3.66
N ASP A 235 2.04 23.82 3.17
CA ASP A 235 2.32 24.36 1.82
C ASP A 235 1.86 23.34 0.74
N CYS A 236 1.93 22.04 1.01
CA CYS A 236 1.36 21.01 0.15
C CYS A 236 -0.16 21.16 0.02
N PHE A 237 -0.89 21.41 1.13
CA PHE A 237 -2.33 21.66 1.08
C PHE A 237 -2.66 22.96 0.34
N ARG A 238 -1.91 24.04 0.58
CA ARG A 238 -2.09 25.29 -0.16
C ARG A 238 -1.87 25.11 -1.66
N PHE A 239 -0.87 24.31 -2.05
CA PHE A 239 -0.61 23.94 -3.44
C PHE A 239 -1.79 23.14 -4.04
N LEU A 240 -2.34 22.16 -3.30
CA LEU A 240 -3.50 21.37 -3.73
C LEU A 240 -4.70 22.26 -4.10
N PHE A 241 -5.09 23.18 -3.20
CA PHE A 241 -6.26 24.03 -3.45
C PHE A 241 -6.06 25.03 -4.59
N LYS A 242 -4.81 25.38 -4.93
CA LYS A 242 -4.48 26.19 -6.10
C LYS A 242 -4.47 25.40 -7.41
N ASN A 243 -4.28 24.08 -7.33
CA ASN A 243 -4.20 23.15 -8.48
C ASN A 243 -5.50 22.37 -8.63
N LYS A 244 -6.51 22.97 -9.30
CA LYS A 244 -7.81 22.33 -9.50
C LYS A 244 -7.74 20.95 -10.15
N PRO A 245 -6.96 20.69 -11.22
CA PRO A 245 -6.82 19.34 -11.78
C PRO A 245 -6.29 18.33 -10.78
N LEU A 246 -5.27 18.67 -9.98
CA LEU A 246 -4.72 17.81 -8.94
C LEU A 246 -5.77 17.52 -7.86
N LEU A 247 -6.49 18.51 -7.40
CA LEU A 247 -7.57 18.36 -6.42
C LEU A 247 -8.61 17.35 -6.88
N LEU A 248 -9.02 17.38 -8.15
CA LEU A 248 -10.00 16.45 -8.70
C LEU A 248 -9.47 15.00 -8.75
N ILE A 249 -8.19 14.79 -9.09
CA ILE A 249 -7.56 13.46 -9.05
C ILE A 249 -7.50 12.95 -7.61
N VAL A 250 -7.10 13.79 -6.66
CA VAL A 250 -7.02 13.44 -5.23
C VAL A 250 -8.40 13.08 -4.69
N CYS A 251 -9.43 13.88 -4.97
CA CYS A 251 -10.81 13.56 -4.57
C CYS A 251 -11.28 12.22 -5.16
N SER A 252 -10.97 11.95 -6.43
CA SER A 252 -11.28 10.65 -7.03
C SER A 252 -10.56 9.49 -6.33
N ASN A 253 -9.28 9.64 -5.99
CA ASN A 253 -8.53 8.62 -5.26
C ASN A 253 -9.14 8.35 -3.87
N ILE A 254 -9.52 9.39 -3.13
CA ILE A 254 -10.19 9.26 -1.82
C ILE A 254 -11.46 8.42 -1.98
N LEU A 255 -12.32 8.75 -2.96
CA LEU A 255 -13.56 8.05 -3.20
C LEU A 255 -13.34 6.59 -3.66
N ALA A 256 -12.32 6.34 -4.47
CA ALA A 256 -11.96 5.00 -4.91
C ALA A 256 -11.45 4.12 -3.74
N THR A 257 -10.73 4.70 -2.78
CA THR A 257 -10.16 3.98 -1.63
C THR A 257 -11.26 3.40 -0.72
N VAL A 258 -12.48 3.95 -0.75
CA VAL A 258 -13.64 3.36 -0.03
C VAL A 258 -13.87 1.90 -0.44
N GLY A 259 -13.55 1.53 -1.67
CA GLY A 259 -13.55 0.13 -2.12
C GLY A 259 -12.59 -0.77 -1.33
N GLY A 260 -11.55 -0.24 -0.69
CA GLY A 260 -10.58 -0.98 0.13
C GLY A 260 -11.16 -1.52 1.45
N VAL A 261 -12.35 -1.08 1.86
CA VAL A 261 -13.13 -1.71 2.93
C VAL A 261 -13.32 -3.21 2.68
N THR A 262 -13.40 -3.61 1.41
CA THR A 262 -13.50 -5.00 0.95
C THR A 262 -12.35 -5.88 1.45
N ASP A 263 -11.13 -5.37 1.51
CA ASP A 263 -9.94 -6.18 1.86
C ASP A 263 -10.05 -6.77 3.27
N THR A 264 -10.65 -6.02 4.20
CA THR A 264 -10.93 -6.49 5.56
C THR A 264 -11.92 -7.65 5.57
N PHE A 265 -12.97 -7.60 4.74
CA PHE A 265 -14.03 -8.62 4.73
C PHE A 265 -13.71 -9.82 3.86
N ALA A 266 -12.81 -9.70 2.91
CA ALA A 266 -12.44 -10.78 2.00
C ALA A 266 -11.93 -12.01 2.76
N GLN A 267 -11.06 -11.85 3.75
CA GLN A 267 -10.56 -12.94 4.57
C GLN A 267 -11.67 -13.64 5.37
N TYR A 268 -12.58 -12.87 5.98
CA TYR A 268 -13.73 -13.42 6.70
C TYR A 268 -14.66 -14.17 5.75
N PHE A 269 -14.88 -13.65 4.54
CA PHE A 269 -15.67 -14.33 3.52
C PHE A 269 -15.05 -15.68 3.12
N TYR A 270 -13.74 -15.73 2.89
CA TYR A 270 -13.05 -16.97 2.53
C TYR A 270 -13.13 -18.01 3.64
N ILE A 271 -12.89 -17.63 4.89
CA ILE A 271 -12.92 -18.55 6.03
C ILE A 271 -14.35 -19.03 6.31
N PHE A 272 -15.31 -18.12 6.45
CA PHE A 272 -16.63 -18.46 6.98
C PHE A 272 -17.68 -18.78 5.93
N SER A 273 -17.52 -18.33 4.68
CA SER A 273 -18.44 -18.66 3.60
C SER A 273 -17.91 -19.76 2.69
N LEU A 274 -16.62 -19.78 2.39
CA LEU A 274 -15.99 -20.78 1.51
C LEU A 274 -15.25 -21.90 2.28
N GLY A 275 -15.06 -21.74 3.59
CA GLY A 275 -14.51 -22.79 4.48
C GLY A 275 -12.99 -22.86 4.58
N ALA A 276 -12.23 -21.96 3.93
CA ALA A 276 -10.78 -21.89 4.06
C ALA A 276 -10.21 -20.52 3.66
N ALA A 277 -9.21 -20.03 4.41
CA ALA A 277 -8.50 -18.79 4.10
C ALA A 277 -7.68 -18.89 2.79
N SER A 278 -7.18 -20.09 2.48
CA SER A 278 -6.39 -20.39 1.27
C SER A 278 -7.14 -20.14 -0.05
N TRP A 279 -8.47 -20.11 -0.04
CA TRP A 279 -9.25 -19.69 -1.22
C TRP A 279 -8.87 -18.31 -1.73
N GLY A 280 -8.51 -17.38 -0.83
CA GLY A 280 -8.03 -16.06 -1.22
C GLY A 280 -6.79 -16.10 -2.11
N THR A 281 -5.87 -17.03 -1.84
CA THR A 281 -4.69 -17.26 -2.68
C THR A 281 -5.06 -17.81 -4.06
N ILE A 282 -5.89 -18.85 -4.10
CA ILE A 282 -6.30 -19.50 -5.36
C ILE A 282 -7.04 -18.48 -6.25
N ILE A 283 -7.96 -17.73 -5.67
CA ILE A 283 -8.70 -16.66 -6.36
C ILE A 283 -7.79 -15.53 -6.86
N GLY A 284 -6.69 -15.24 -6.13
CA GLY A 284 -5.75 -14.18 -6.47
C GLY A 284 -4.78 -14.52 -7.63
N ILE A 285 -4.48 -15.81 -7.88
CA ILE A 285 -3.48 -16.23 -8.90
C ILE A 285 -3.76 -15.64 -10.28
N PRO A 286 -4.98 -15.75 -10.86
CA PRO A 286 -5.25 -15.19 -12.18
C PRO A 286 -5.06 -13.67 -12.22
N GLY A 287 -5.36 -13.00 -11.10
CA GLY A 287 -5.18 -11.55 -10.96
C GLY A 287 -3.71 -11.11 -11.05
N VAL A 288 -2.80 -11.85 -10.42
CA VAL A 288 -1.36 -11.56 -10.52
C VAL A 288 -0.88 -11.65 -11.97
N ILE A 289 -1.25 -12.71 -12.68
CA ILE A 289 -0.89 -12.90 -14.09
C ILE A 289 -1.44 -11.76 -14.96
N SER A 290 -2.72 -11.43 -14.78
CA SER A 290 -3.38 -10.40 -15.59
C SER A 290 -2.82 -9.00 -15.32
N GLY A 291 -2.45 -8.69 -14.08
CA GLY A 291 -1.81 -7.44 -13.71
C GLY A 291 -0.52 -7.20 -14.48
N PHE A 292 0.35 -8.22 -14.59
CA PHE A 292 1.57 -8.11 -15.39
C PHE A 292 1.30 -7.97 -16.89
N LEU A 293 0.37 -8.74 -17.45
CA LEU A 293 0.01 -8.67 -18.87
C LEU A 293 -0.53 -7.29 -19.25
N THR A 294 -1.19 -6.62 -18.33
CA THR A 294 -1.78 -5.29 -18.55
C THR A 294 -0.75 -4.22 -18.86
N TYR A 295 0.43 -4.27 -18.26
CA TYR A 295 1.51 -3.31 -18.56
C TYR A 295 1.97 -3.39 -20.01
N LEU A 296 1.85 -4.55 -20.66
CA LEU A 296 2.14 -4.72 -22.08
C LEU A 296 1.05 -4.11 -22.98
N LEU A 297 -0.19 -4.05 -22.51
CA LEU A 297 -1.33 -3.51 -23.24
C LEU A 297 -1.49 -2.00 -23.10
N LEU A 298 -0.95 -1.40 -22.02
CA LEU A 298 -1.11 0.02 -21.70
C LEU A 298 -0.67 0.95 -22.86
N PRO A 299 0.49 0.77 -23.52
CA PRO A 299 0.89 1.61 -24.64
C PRO A 299 -0.09 1.58 -25.83
N ALA A 300 -0.76 0.44 -26.06
CA ALA A 300 -1.76 0.31 -27.11
C ALA A 300 -3.05 1.08 -26.79
N LEU A 301 -3.43 1.13 -25.49
CA LEU A 301 -4.57 1.90 -25.02
C LEU A 301 -4.29 3.41 -25.11
N GLU A 302 -3.09 3.86 -24.72
CA GLU A 302 -2.68 5.26 -24.75
C GLU A 302 -2.59 5.83 -26.18
N ARG A 303 -2.35 4.99 -27.19
CA ARG A 303 -2.39 5.40 -28.60
C ARG A 303 -3.80 5.73 -29.10
N ARG A 304 -4.84 5.17 -28.48
CA ARG A 304 -6.23 5.28 -28.93
C ARG A 304 -7.07 6.22 -28.09
N TRP A 305 -6.74 6.39 -26.80
CA TRP A 305 -7.56 7.11 -25.85
C TRP A 305 -6.74 8.06 -24.99
N THR A 306 -7.38 9.17 -24.56
CA THR A 306 -6.77 10.07 -23.57
C THR A 306 -6.72 9.42 -22.20
N SER A 307 -5.82 9.89 -21.32
CA SER A 307 -5.66 9.39 -19.94
C SER A 307 -7.00 9.37 -19.18
N LYS A 308 -7.79 10.43 -19.27
CA LYS A 308 -9.14 10.50 -18.67
C LYS A 308 -10.08 9.44 -19.26
N GLN A 309 -10.11 9.28 -20.59
CA GLN A 309 -10.96 8.27 -21.24
C GLN A 309 -10.59 6.85 -20.82
N ILE A 310 -9.29 6.56 -20.65
CA ILE A 310 -8.82 5.27 -20.17
C ILE A 310 -9.36 5.03 -18.75
N VAL A 311 -9.14 5.96 -17.81
CA VAL A 311 -9.61 5.83 -16.43
C VAL A 311 -11.12 5.66 -16.35
N VAL A 312 -11.88 6.48 -17.07
CA VAL A 312 -13.36 6.40 -17.04
C VAL A 312 -13.85 5.06 -17.57
N ARG A 313 -13.35 4.60 -18.72
CA ARG A 313 -13.78 3.34 -19.35
C ARG A 313 -13.40 2.12 -18.52
N THR A 314 -12.17 2.08 -18.00
CA THR A 314 -11.71 0.98 -17.15
C THR A 314 -12.49 0.93 -15.84
N THR A 315 -12.80 2.07 -15.24
CA THR A 315 -13.59 2.15 -14.01
C THR A 315 -15.05 1.71 -14.24
N ILE A 316 -15.67 2.12 -15.35
CA ILE A 316 -17.02 1.64 -15.69
C ILE A 316 -17.01 0.13 -15.94
N LEU A 317 -16.03 -0.40 -16.66
CA LEU A 317 -15.90 -1.84 -16.89
C LEU A 317 -15.72 -2.60 -15.60
N LYS A 318 -14.89 -2.09 -14.68
CA LYS A 318 -14.71 -2.65 -13.32
C LYS A 318 -16.04 -2.70 -12.57
N ALA A 319 -16.82 -1.62 -12.61
CA ALA A 319 -18.12 -1.55 -11.98
C ALA A 319 -19.11 -2.56 -12.57
N LEU A 320 -19.16 -2.69 -13.90
CA LEU A 320 -20.02 -3.66 -14.59
C LEU A 320 -19.67 -5.10 -14.19
N VAL A 321 -18.39 -5.47 -14.26
CA VAL A 321 -17.92 -6.81 -13.90
C VAL A 321 -18.23 -7.13 -12.43
N GLY A 322 -17.97 -6.22 -11.50
CA GLY A 322 -18.24 -6.45 -10.09
C GLY A 322 -19.75 -6.59 -9.79
N THR A 323 -20.59 -5.74 -10.41
CA THR A 323 -22.05 -5.84 -10.27
C THR A 323 -22.57 -7.14 -10.87
N THR A 324 -22.07 -7.56 -12.03
CA THR A 324 -22.45 -8.85 -12.64
C THR A 324 -22.05 -10.03 -11.75
N THR A 325 -20.82 -10.00 -11.19
CA THR A 325 -20.37 -11.03 -10.24
C THR A 325 -21.27 -11.09 -9.01
N PHE A 326 -21.63 -9.93 -8.44
CA PHE A 326 -22.56 -9.87 -7.30
C PHE A 326 -23.88 -10.55 -7.64
N LEU A 327 -24.50 -10.20 -8.76
CA LEU A 327 -25.82 -10.72 -9.17
C LEU A 327 -25.77 -12.23 -9.42
N ILE A 328 -24.76 -12.73 -10.12
CA ILE A 328 -24.60 -14.17 -10.40
C ILE A 328 -24.39 -14.94 -9.08
N GLY A 329 -23.50 -14.46 -8.22
CA GLY A 329 -23.14 -15.13 -6.99
C GLY A 329 -24.17 -15.01 -5.86
N MET A 330 -25.16 -14.12 -5.98
CA MET A 330 -26.14 -13.84 -4.93
C MET A 330 -26.91 -15.07 -4.44
N LYS A 331 -27.13 -16.06 -5.33
CA LYS A 331 -27.77 -17.33 -4.99
C LYS A 331 -26.79 -18.42 -4.54
N PHE A 332 -25.49 -18.26 -4.85
CA PHE A 332 -24.48 -19.32 -4.71
C PHE A 332 -23.33 -18.97 -3.76
N TYR A 333 -23.40 -17.84 -3.02
CA TYR A 333 -22.29 -17.34 -2.19
C TYR A 333 -21.78 -18.30 -1.11
N ARG A 334 -22.48 -19.41 -0.85
CA ARG A 334 -22.08 -20.51 0.04
C ARG A 334 -21.45 -21.69 -0.70
N ASN A 335 -21.50 -21.72 -2.03
CA ASN A 335 -21.02 -22.84 -2.82
C ASN A 335 -19.64 -22.53 -3.44
N PRO A 336 -18.53 -23.09 -2.88
CA PRO A 336 -17.20 -22.84 -3.39
C PRO A 336 -17.02 -23.23 -4.85
N ALA A 337 -17.67 -24.32 -5.31
CA ALA A 337 -17.53 -24.81 -6.68
C ALA A 337 -18.02 -23.80 -7.74
N VAL A 338 -18.95 -22.91 -7.39
CA VAL A 338 -19.46 -21.86 -8.28
C VAL A 338 -18.74 -20.53 -8.05
N ILE A 339 -18.54 -20.17 -6.76
CA ILE A 339 -18.04 -18.85 -6.39
C ILE A 339 -16.55 -18.71 -6.66
N VAL A 340 -15.75 -19.77 -6.46
CA VAL A 340 -14.29 -19.69 -6.67
C VAL A 340 -13.96 -19.41 -8.14
N PRO A 341 -14.47 -20.15 -9.13
CA PRO A 341 -14.25 -19.82 -10.54
C PRO A 341 -14.78 -18.43 -10.92
N LEU A 342 -15.94 -18.04 -10.39
CA LEU A 342 -16.51 -16.71 -10.64
C LEU A 342 -15.58 -15.59 -10.13
N LEU A 343 -15.07 -15.71 -8.91
CA LEU A 343 -14.14 -14.75 -8.33
C LEU A 343 -12.75 -14.79 -9.00
N MET A 344 -12.31 -15.92 -9.52
CA MET A 344 -11.09 -16.02 -10.32
C MET A 344 -11.20 -15.21 -11.63
N ILE A 345 -12.32 -15.32 -12.33
CA ILE A 345 -12.59 -14.52 -13.54
C ILE A 345 -12.68 -13.03 -13.20
N GLN A 346 -13.42 -12.70 -12.14
CA GLN A 346 -13.49 -11.32 -11.64
C GLN A 346 -12.10 -10.80 -11.28
N GLY A 347 -11.32 -11.56 -10.50
CA GLY A 347 -9.98 -11.20 -10.07
C GLY A 347 -9.02 -10.96 -11.24
N PHE A 348 -9.09 -11.79 -12.28
CA PHE A 348 -8.34 -11.58 -13.53
C PHE A 348 -8.65 -10.22 -14.16
N ILE A 349 -9.92 -9.90 -14.33
CA ILE A 349 -10.36 -8.65 -14.96
C ILE A 349 -10.05 -7.46 -14.03
N PHE A 350 -10.35 -7.58 -12.72
CA PHE A 350 -10.15 -6.50 -11.73
C PHE A 350 -8.69 -6.11 -11.60
N SER A 351 -7.78 -7.08 -11.51
CA SER A 351 -6.35 -6.80 -11.39
C SER A 351 -5.81 -6.07 -12.62
N SER A 352 -6.23 -6.48 -13.83
CA SER A 352 -5.90 -5.77 -15.06
C SER A 352 -6.34 -4.31 -15.02
N LEU A 353 -7.61 -4.07 -14.69
CA LEU A 353 -8.17 -2.72 -14.63
C LEU A 353 -7.57 -1.88 -13.50
N THR A 354 -7.25 -2.51 -12.37
CA THR A 354 -6.58 -1.85 -11.23
C THR A 354 -5.16 -1.43 -11.58
N SER A 355 -4.40 -2.28 -12.30
CA SER A 355 -3.05 -1.93 -12.77
C SER A 355 -3.06 -0.70 -13.69
N ILE A 356 -4.03 -0.59 -14.61
CA ILE A 356 -4.21 0.60 -15.43
C ILE A 356 -4.52 1.82 -14.57
N ASN A 357 -5.47 1.69 -13.64
CA ASN A 357 -5.89 2.77 -12.76
C ASN A 357 -4.83 3.15 -11.70
N MET A 358 -3.77 2.39 -11.56
CA MET A 358 -2.60 2.76 -10.75
C MET A 358 -1.60 3.62 -11.55
N VAL A 359 -1.38 3.29 -12.82
CA VAL A 359 -0.38 3.98 -13.67
C VAL A 359 -0.92 5.27 -14.25
N VAL A 360 -2.10 5.23 -14.87
CA VAL A 360 -2.63 6.37 -15.63
C VAL A 360 -2.89 7.60 -14.76
N PRO A 361 -3.52 7.52 -13.57
CA PRO A 361 -3.63 8.67 -12.67
C PRO A 361 -2.30 9.22 -12.19
N THR A 362 -1.29 8.37 -11.97
CA THR A 362 0.06 8.82 -11.59
C THR A 362 0.69 9.68 -12.71
N LYS A 363 0.51 9.29 -13.97
CA LYS A 363 0.89 10.10 -15.13
C LYS A 363 0.12 11.43 -15.16
N MET A 364 -1.20 11.39 -14.95
CA MET A 364 -2.04 12.60 -14.88
C MET A 364 -1.61 13.57 -13.78
N ILE A 365 -1.06 13.08 -12.65
CA ILE A 365 -0.47 13.93 -11.61
C ILE A 365 0.74 14.69 -12.16
N GLY A 366 1.61 14.03 -12.92
CA GLY A 366 2.71 14.69 -13.64
C GLY A 366 2.20 15.83 -14.55
N ASP A 367 1.13 15.57 -15.32
CA ASP A 367 0.51 16.60 -16.17
C ASP A 367 -0.02 17.79 -15.33
N THR A 368 -0.50 17.57 -14.10
CA THR A 368 -0.93 18.66 -13.20
C THR A 368 0.23 19.48 -12.64
N VAL A 369 1.40 18.89 -12.52
CA VAL A 369 2.64 19.61 -12.14
C VAL A 369 3.07 20.53 -13.28
N ASP A 370 3.08 20.03 -14.53
CA ASP A 370 3.38 20.83 -15.71
C ASP A 370 2.36 21.97 -15.87
N TYR A 371 1.08 21.73 -15.60
CA TYR A 371 0.03 22.77 -15.56
C TYR A 371 0.32 23.87 -14.54
N MET A 372 0.79 23.51 -13.34
CA MET A 372 1.13 24.51 -12.31
C MET A 372 2.40 25.28 -12.69
N GLU A 373 3.42 24.62 -13.21
CA GLU A 373 4.63 25.28 -13.72
C GLU A 373 4.25 26.29 -14.84
N TRP A 374 3.37 25.91 -15.77
CA TRP A 374 2.86 26.80 -16.80
C TRP A 374 2.16 28.04 -16.21
N LYS A 375 1.36 27.84 -15.17
CA LYS A 375 0.52 28.88 -14.56
C LYS A 375 1.28 29.81 -13.60
N THR A 376 2.23 29.27 -12.83
CA THR A 376 2.91 30.00 -11.73
C THR A 376 4.39 30.22 -11.97
N GLY A 377 5.00 29.52 -12.93
CA GLY A 377 6.44 29.50 -13.14
C GLY A 377 7.22 28.60 -12.17
N GLU A 378 6.56 28.00 -11.18
CA GLU A 378 7.17 27.15 -10.17
C GLU A 378 6.86 25.68 -10.39
N ARG A 379 7.89 24.80 -10.36
CA ARG A 379 7.74 23.35 -10.48
C ARG A 379 7.78 22.71 -9.09
N ASN A 380 6.65 22.27 -8.61
CA ASN A 380 6.49 21.69 -7.26
C ASN A 380 6.09 20.21 -7.31
N GLU A 381 6.89 19.38 -7.99
CA GLU A 381 6.64 17.96 -8.18
C GLU A 381 6.62 17.19 -6.85
N GLY A 382 7.60 17.46 -5.97
CA GLY A 382 7.69 16.84 -4.65
C GLY A 382 6.44 17.08 -3.78
N MET A 383 5.86 18.29 -3.84
CA MET A 383 4.63 18.61 -3.09
C MET A 383 3.42 17.79 -3.57
N ALA A 384 3.27 17.58 -4.89
CA ALA A 384 2.15 16.83 -5.45
C ALA A 384 2.20 15.36 -5.01
N PHE A 385 3.36 14.70 -5.10
CA PHE A 385 3.51 13.29 -4.74
C PHE A 385 3.50 13.06 -3.22
N SER A 386 4.12 13.93 -2.42
CA SER A 386 4.06 13.86 -0.95
C SER A 386 2.62 13.98 -0.44
N LEU A 387 1.84 14.91 -1.00
CA LEU A 387 0.45 15.07 -0.67
C LEU A 387 -0.39 13.84 -1.01
N LEU A 388 -0.17 13.25 -2.19
CA LEU A 388 -0.87 12.03 -2.60
C LEU A 388 -0.59 10.88 -1.64
N THR A 389 0.67 10.70 -1.24
CA THR A 389 1.08 9.66 -0.29
C THR A 389 0.42 9.87 1.07
N PHE A 390 0.47 11.11 1.59
CA PHE A 390 -0.18 11.49 2.84
C PHE A 390 -1.68 11.17 2.83
N ILE A 391 -2.39 11.63 1.80
CA ILE A 391 -3.84 11.42 1.67
C ILE A 391 -4.16 9.93 1.52
N SER A 392 -3.37 9.17 0.75
CA SER A 392 -3.59 7.73 0.55
C SER A 392 -3.42 6.94 1.85
N LYS A 393 -2.42 7.25 2.67
CA LYS A 393 -2.21 6.64 3.99
C LYS A 393 -3.38 6.94 4.93
N LEU A 394 -3.77 8.21 5.05
CA LEU A 394 -4.88 8.64 5.91
C LEU A 394 -6.19 8.00 5.49
N THR A 395 -6.51 8.04 4.20
CA THR A 395 -7.75 7.46 3.67
C THR A 395 -7.76 5.94 3.83
N GLY A 396 -6.64 5.25 3.59
CA GLY A 396 -6.51 3.82 3.79
C GLY A 396 -6.77 3.41 5.24
N SER A 397 -6.19 4.12 6.20
CA SER A 397 -6.43 3.88 7.64
C SER A 397 -7.89 4.11 8.03
N LEU A 398 -8.51 5.19 7.54
CA LEU A 398 -9.92 5.48 7.78
C LEU A 398 -10.83 4.40 7.17
N CYS A 399 -10.54 3.90 5.97
CA CYS A 399 -11.30 2.81 5.34
C CYS A 399 -11.20 1.52 6.15
N THR A 400 -10.02 1.15 6.64
CA THR A 400 -9.83 -0.02 7.50
C THR A 400 -10.57 0.14 8.83
N ALA A 401 -10.56 1.35 9.41
CA ALA A 401 -11.31 1.65 10.64
C ALA A 401 -12.83 1.53 10.43
N ILE A 402 -13.36 2.08 9.32
CA ILE A 402 -14.77 1.96 8.95
C ILE A 402 -15.14 0.49 8.73
N ALA A 403 -14.31 -0.27 8.00
CA ALA A 403 -14.51 -1.70 7.80
C ALA A 403 -14.62 -2.44 9.14
N THR A 404 -13.69 -2.17 10.04
CA THR A 404 -13.66 -2.80 11.37
C THR A 404 -14.87 -2.42 12.21
N ALA A 405 -15.35 -1.18 12.13
CA ALA A 405 -16.56 -0.72 12.82
C ALA A 405 -17.85 -1.36 12.26
N ILE A 406 -17.88 -1.80 11.01
CA ILE A 406 -19.02 -2.48 10.38
C ILE A 406 -19.15 -3.94 10.88
N ILE A 407 -18.08 -4.57 11.38
CA ILE A 407 -18.08 -5.98 11.81
C ILE A 407 -19.28 -6.34 12.71
N PRO A 408 -19.59 -5.63 13.82
CA PRO A 408 -20.73 -5.94 14.65
C PRO A 408 -22.07 -5.67 13.96
N VAL A 409 -22.14 -4.69 13.05
CA VAL A 409 -23.36 -4.32 12.34
C VAL A 409 -23.84 -5.46 11.44
N ILE A 410 -22.91 -6.19 10.82
CA ILE A 410 -23.25 -7.37 10.00
C ILE A 410 -23.40 -8.65 10.81
N GLY A 411 -23.34 -8.57 12.15
CA GLY A 411 -23.47 -9.71 13.05
C GLY A 411 -22.30 -10.70 12.96
N LEU A 412 -21.10 -10.24 12.60
CA LEU A 412 -19.91 -11.10 12.55
C LEU A 412 -19.39 -11.32 13.98
N VAL A 413 -19.79 -12.42 14.59
CA VAL A 413 -19.31 -12.89 15.89
C VAL A 413 -18.65 -14.23 15.69
N THR A 414 -17.43 -14.39 16.19
CA THR A 414 -16.65 -15.64 16.07
C THR A 414 -16.37 -16.22 17.44
N VAL A 415 -16.41 -17.54 17.55
CA VAL A 415 -16.08 -18.28 18.76
C VAL A 415 -15.02 -19.31 18.40
N GLN A 416 -14.01 -19.43 19.25
CA GLN A 416 -13.03 -20.51 19.16
C GLN A 416 -13.56 -21.73 19.91
N LEU A 417 -13.67 -22.85 19.22
CA LEU A 417 -14.10 -24.11 19.81
C LEU A 417 -12.97 -24.81 20.57
N ALA A 418 -13.32 -25.87 21.30
CA ALA A 418 -12.33 -26.66 22.08
C ALA A 418 -11.27 -27.37 21.21
N ASP A 419 -11.59 -27.62 19.94
CA ASP A 419 -10.66 -28.14 18.92
C ASP A 419 -9.79 -27.07 18.23
N ASN A 420 -9.80 -25.84 18.79
CA ASN A 420 -9.13 -24.66 18.24
C ASN A 420 -9.70 -24.12 16.92
N SER A 421 -10.75 -24.70 16.37
CA SER A 421 -11.40 -24.17 15.17
C SER A 421 -12.17 -22.87 15.45
N LEU A 422 -12.16 -21.97 14.48
CA LEU A 422 -12.97 -20.74 14.53
C LEU A 422 -14.32 -20.99 13.86
N GLN A 423 -15.39 -20.77 14.60
CA GLN A 423 -16.76 -20.83 14.07
C GLN A 423 -17.42 -19.46 14.07
N LEU A 424 -18.20 -19.21 13.00
CA LEU A 424 -19.11 -18.07 12.93
C LEU A 424 -20.35 -18.40 13.74
N VAL A 425 -20.70 -17.55 14.71
CA VAL A 425 -22.00 -17.62 15.41
C VAL A 425 -23.04 -17.01 14.49
N GLU A 426 -23.89 -17.86 13.91
CA GLU A 426 -24.95 -17.38 13.02
C GLU A 426 -26.05 -16.68 13.85
N ASN A 427 -26.32 -15.41 13.52
CA ASN A 427 -27.46 -14.68 14.08
C ASN A 427 -28.68 -14.97 13.22
N PRO A 428 -29.81 -15.49 13.79
CA PRO A 428 -31.01 -15.78 13.02
C PRO A 428 -31.62 -14.56 12.32
N GLN A 429 -31.33 -13.36 12.83
CA GLN A 429 -31.92 -12.12 12.30
C GLN A 429 -31.03 -11.47 11.20
N ILE A 430 -29.74 -11.84 11.13
CA ILE A 430 -28.78 -11.21 10.20
C ILE A 430 -28.09 -12.32 9.42
N ASN A 431 -28.24 -12.31 8.09
CA ASN A 431 -27.49 -13.23 7.25
C ASN A 431 -26.06 -12.70 7.03
N THR A 432 -25.18 -12.91 8.02
CA THR A 432 -23.79 -12.44 8.02
C THR A 432 -23.02 -12.86 6.77
N ARG A 433 -23.20 -14.12 6.30
CA ARG A 433 -22.50 -14.61 5.09
C ARG A 433 -22.94 -13.89 3.82
N PHE A 434 -24.22 -13.50 3.73
CA PHE A 434 -24.70 -12.69 2.61
C PHE A 434 -24.11 -11.27 2.65
N TRP A 435 -24.05 -10.65 3.83
CA TRP A 435 -23.42 -9.34 3.98
C TRP A 435 -21.92 -9.38 3.66
N LEU A 436 -21.21 -10.44 4.06
CA LEU A 436 -19.82 -10.63 3.65
C LEU A 436 -19.70 -10.71 2.12
N TRP A 437 -20.56 -11.48 1.45
CA TRP A 437 -20.63 -11.52 -0.01
C TRP A 437 -20.87 -10.14 -0.63
N ALA A 438 -21.85 -9.40 -0.11
CA ALA A 438 -22.22 -8.09 -0.61
C ALA A 438 -21.05 -7.07 -0.45
N LEU A 439 -20.41 -7.04 0.73
CA LEU A 439 -19.28 -6.14 0.99
C LEU A 439 -18.05 -6.46 0.12
N VAL A 440 -17.81 -7.72 -0.17
CA VAL A 440 -16.68 -8.14 -1.03
C VAL A 440 -16.94 -7.85 -2.50
N THR A 441 -18.18 -7.93 -2.97
CA THR A 441 -18.44 -7.90 -4.42
C THR A 441 -19.12 -6.63 -4.94
N ILE A 442 -20.04 -6.01 -4.16
CA ILE A 442 -20.78 -4.81 -4.64
C ILE A 442 -20.13 -3.49 -4.21
N LEU A 443 -19.43 -3.47 -3.07
CA LEU A 443 -18.84 -2.24 -2.56
C LEU A 443 -17.76 -1.66 -3.49
N PRO A 444 -16.80 -2.45 -4.04
CA PRO A 444 -15.81 -1.93 -4.97
C PRO A 444 -16.39 -1.32 -6.25
N PRO A 445 -17.40 -1.93 -6.93
CA PRO A 445 -18.13 -1.30 -8.02
C PRO A 445 -18.73 0.05 -7.67
N VAL A 446 -19.43 0.12 -6.55
CA VAL A 446 -20.09 1.36 -6.09
C VAL A 446 -19.06 2.46 -5.82
N ALA A 447 -18.01 2.16 -5.07
CA ALA A 447 -16.92 3.10 -4.82
C ALA A 447 -16.26 3.57 -6.13
N SER A 448 -16.03 2.64 -7.06
CA SER A 448 -15.48 2.96 -8.37
C SER A 448 -16.36 3.92 -9.16
N LEU A 449 -17.68 3.72 -9.19
CA LEU A 449 -18.59 4.64 -9.89
C LEU A 449 -18.62 6.03 -9.24
N ILE A 450 -18.63 6.10 -7.91
CA ILE A 450 -18.59 7.35 -7.17
C ILE A 450 -17.27 8.10 -7.45
N SER A 451 -16.16 7.39 -7.58
CA SER A 451 -14.86 7.99 -7.88
C SER A 451 -14.77 8.64 -9.28
N LEU A 452 -15.72 8.37 -10.17
CA LEU A 452 -15.81 9.05 -11.48
C LEU A 452 -16.38 10.46 -11.40
N ILE A 453 -17.05 10.83 -10.31
CA ILE A 453 -17.70 12.14 -10.19
C ILE A 453 -16.70 13.31 -10.39
N PRO A 454 -15.51 13.32 -9.74
CA PRO A 454 -14.53 14.37 -9.97
C PRO A 454 -14.00 14.41 -11.40
N TYR A 455 -13.86 13.27 -12.08
CA TYR A 455 -13.39 13.23 -13.46
C TYR A 455 -14.34 13.93 -14.44
N LYS A 456 -15.61 14.06 -14.12
CA LYS A 456 -16.56 14.85 -14.94
C LYS A 456 -16.11 16.32 -15.07
N PHE A 457 -15.48 16.86 -14.03
CA PHE A 457 -15.00 18.24 -13.98
C PHE A 457 -13.52 18.40 -14.37
N TYR A 458 -12.82 17.28 -14.67
CA TYR A 458 -11.43 17.30 -15.08
C TYR A 458 -11.32 17.71 -16.54
N ASP A 459 -10.63 18.82 -16.81
CA ASP A 459 -10.53 19.47 -18.12
C ASP A 459 -9.10 19.50 -18.70
N LEU A 460 -8.10 18.99 -17.97
CA LEU A 460 -6.70 18.96 -18.40
C LEU A 460 -6.45 17.73 -19.29
N GLU A 461 -7.01 17.77 -20.52
CA GLU A 461 -6.87 16.66 -21.49
C GLU A 461 -6.87 17.17 -22.94
N GLY A 462 -6.53 16.29 -23.88
CA GLY A 462 -6.63 16.52 -25.31
C GLY A 462 -5.82 17.72 -25.79
N LYS A 463 -6.46 18.67 -26.47
CA LYS A 463 -5.80 19.84 -27.05
C LYS A 463 -5.21 20.76 -25.96
N LYS A 464 -5.97 21.02 -24.88
CA LYS A 464 -5.52 21.88 -23.79
C LYS A 464 -4.21 21.40 -23.15
N LEU A 465 -4.08 20.09 -22.90
CA LEU A 465 -2.86 19.51 -22.35
C LEU A 465 -1.68 19.64 -23.34
N LYS A 466 -1.94 19.37 -24.62
CA LYS A 466 -0.91 19.49 -25.66
C LYS A 466 -0.40 20.92 -25.81
N ASP A 467 -1.30 21.90 -25.91
CA ASP A 467 -0.95 23.31 -26.01
C ASP A 467 -0.07 23.77 -24.84
N ILE A 468 -0.39 23.34 -23.60
CA ILE A 468 0.41 23.63 -22.41
C ILE A 468 1.77 22.95 -22.51
N GLN A 469 1.84 21.70 -22.89
CA GLN A 469 3.11 20.95 -23.03
C GLN A 469 4.02 21.57 -24.10
N GLU A 470 3.48 21.96 -25.24
CA GLU A 470 4.21 22.63 -26.32
C GLU A 470 4.75 24.01 -25.87
N GLU A 471 3.94 24.80 -25.17
CA GLU A 471 4.38 26.08 -24.63
C GLU A 471 5.47 25.91 -23.55
N MET A 472 5.36 24.90 -22.71
CA MET A 472 6.38 24.58 -21.70
C MET A 472 7.70 24.15 -22.32
N ILE A 473 7.67 23.32 -23.38
CA ILE A 473 8.87 22.94 -24.14
C ILE A 473 9.54 24.18 -24.73
N ALA A 474 8.78 25.05 -25.38
CA ALA A 474 9.28 26.30 -25.97
C ALA A 474 9.93 27.23 -24.90
N ARG A 475 9.29 27.38 -23.73
CA ARG A 475 9.87 28.17 -22.60
C ARG A 475 11.19 27.58 -22.08
N ARG A 476 11.28 26.26 -21.94
CA ARG A 476 12.50 25.56 -21.50
C ARG A 476 13.63 25.69 -22.53
N GLU A 477 13.35 25.62 -23.81
CA GLU A 477 14.33 25.83 -24.87
C GLU A 477 14.84 27.27 -24.90
N LEU A 478 13.98 28.29 -24.71
CA LEU A 478 14.35 29.68 -24.61
C LEU A 478 15.28 29.94 -23.41
N ASN A 479 14.91 29.41 -22.24
CA ASN A 479 15.73 29.54 -21.03
C ASN A 479 17.10 28.87 -21.18
N SER A 480 17.18 27.68 -21.80
CA SER A 480 18.46 27.00 -22.05
C SER A 480 19.38 27.77 -23.00
N LYS A 481 18.81 28.44 -24.02
CA LYS A 481 19.56 29.30 -24.96
C LYS A 481 20.07 30.58 -24.27
N THR A 482 19.30 31.12 -23.34
CA THR A 482 19.67 32.33 -22.57
C THR A 482 20.83 32.02 -21.61
N ILE A 483 20.79 30.87 -20.91
CA ILE A 483 21.86 30.41 -20.03
C ILE A 483 23.16 30.13 -20.82
N SER A 484 23.07 29.47 -21.96
CA SER A 484 24.24 29.18 -22.81
C SER A 484 24.88 30.44 -23.41
N LYS A 485 24.08 31.51 -23.64
CA LYS A 485 24.65 32.82 -24.05
C LYS A 485 25.34 33.56 -22.92
N SER A 486 24.78 33.52 -21.69
CA SER A 486 25.42 34.17 -20.52
C SER A 486 26.71 33.44 -20.05
N GLU A 487 26.82 32.15 -20.28
CA GLU A 487 28.03 31.37 -20.00
C GLU A 487 29.11 31.49 -21.11
N GLY A 488 28.75 31.95 -22.30
CA GLY A 488 29.68 32.21 -23.41
C GLY A 488 30.22 33.65 -23.47
N GLU A 489 29.67 34.54 -22.63
CA GLU A 489 30.14 35.95 -22.51
C GLU A 489 31.04 36.17 -21.27
N ILE A 490 31.35 35.13 -20.49
CA ILE A 490 32.33 35.10 -19.39
C ILE A 490 33.55 34.27 -19.84
#